data_21beaa82df1f826c70180ecbe00323d3
#
_entry.id   21beaa82df1f826c70180ecbe00323d3
#
_cell.length_a   1.000
_cell.length_b   1.000
_cell.length_c   1.000
_cell.angle_alpha   90.00
_cell.angle_beta   90.00
_cell.angle_gamma   90.00
#
_symmetry.space_group_name_H-M   'P 1'
#
loop_
_entity.id
_entity.type
_entity.pdbx_description
1 polymer ?
#
loop_
_entity_poly.entity_id
_entity_poly.type
_entity_poly.pdbx_seq_one_letter_code
_entity_poly.pdbx_strand_id
1 'polypeptide(L)'
;MKRISLFSWVLLVCFNLSAQKQPVTAKLSDNNSFSMILLPDPQSYIKFDVNQPIFELMTAWTANNKENLNIKAVLCTGDLVEQNEWPVPDNVNGNQTSTQQWQSVSRSFERLDNKLPYIVCTGNHDYGYKSSENRFCQLSKYFPVERNNKWKDCLVSVGKNWEGLPTLENAAYELELDNWGNILVISLEFAPRDEAIQWAKDLVDSEKYKNHKVLLLTHSYMDEDANVYEKEGYKVSPANYGRTIWERLVYPSPNIKMLICGHAGDVGTFDRHVSYRIDKNQSGKNIPQMMFNAQTAGGGWHGNGGDGWLRILEFMPDGKTIKVKTFSPFFAISPTTAEHAWRKTDIDEFEMILE
;
A
#
# COMPACT_ATOMS: atom_id res chain seq x y z
N MET A 1 -5.82 -35.61 80.72
CA MET A 1 -5.63 -34.34 80.01
C MET A 1 -4.87 -34.58 78.71
N LYS A 2 -5.62 -34.64 77.60
CA LYS A 2 -5.02 -34.83 76.27
C LYS A 2 -4.85 -33.47 75.61
N ARG A 3 -3.62 -33.06 75.25
CA ARG A 3 -3.35 -31.82 74.49
C ARG A 3 -3.57 -32.14 73.00
N ILE A 4 -4.53 -31.42 72.41
CA ILE A 4 -4.76 -31.40 70.96
C ILE A 4 -3.86 -30.30 70.35
N SER A 5 -2.89 -30.72 69.55
CA SER A 5 -2.01 -29.82 68.76
C SER A 5 -2.73 -29.45 67.46
N LEU A 6 -3.05 -28.19 67.31
CA LEU A 6 -3.65 -27.66 66.09
C LEU A 6 -2.52 -27.31 65.11
N PHE A 7 -2.39 -28.09 64.03
CA PHE A 7 -1.49 -27.77 62.90
C PHE A 7 -2.23 -26.86 61.93
N SER A 8 -1.85 -25.55 61.92
CA SER A 8 -2.30 -24.65 60.89
C SER A 8 -1.51 -24.84 59.60
N TRP A 9 -2.19 -25.31 58.55
CA TRP A 9 -1.66 -25.28 57.19
C TRP A 9 -1.85 -23.90 56.59
N VAL A 10 -0.78 -23.18 56.38
CA VAL A 10 -0.78 -21.94 55.58
C VAL A 10 -0.65 -22.36 54.12
N LEU A 11 -1.76 -22.24 53.37
CA LEU A 11 -1.77 -22.41 51.91
C LEU A 11 -1.16 -21.15 51.30
N LEU A 12 0.12 -21.23 50.84
CA LEU A 12 0.75 -20.20 50.03
C LEU A 12 0.18 -20.31 48.60
N VAL A 13 -0.80 -19.51 48.26
CA VAL A 13 -1.29 -19.36 46.89
C VAL A 13 -0.31 -18.42 46.19
N CYS A 14 0.63 -18.99 45.44
CA CYS A 14 1.46 -18.24 44.51
C CYS A 14 0.60 -17.79 43.33
N PHE A 15 0.10 -16.58 43.32
CA PHE A 15 -0.40 -15.94 42.13
C PHE A 15 0.80 -15.70 41.19
N ASN A 16 0.97 -16.56 40.19
CA ASN A 16 1.79 -16.22 39.04
C ASN A 16 1.06 -15.08 38.30
N LEU A 17 1.39 -13.84 38.63
CA LEU A 17 1.10 -12.69 37.79
C LEU A 17 1.98 -12.84 36.54
N SER A 18 1.47 -13.58 35.56
CA SER A 18 1.99 -13.47 34.20
C SER A 18 1.88 -12.01 33.85
N ALA A 19 3.01 -11.31 33.76
CA ALA A 19 3.05 -9.95 33.25
C ALA A 19 2.41 -9.97 31.88
N GLN A 20 1.21 -9.41 31.77
CA GLN A 20 0.49 -9.32 30.52
C GLN A 20 1.36 -8.48 29.59
N LYS A 21 1.94 -9.10 28.53
CA LYS A 21 2.75 -8.36 27.54
C LYS A 21 1.91 -7.18 27.07
N GLN A 22 2.45 -5.97 27.16
CA GLN A 22 1.78 -4.77 26.68
C GLN A 22 1.52 -4.88 25.19
N PRO A 23 0.37 -4.42 24.69
CA PRO A 23 0.10 -4.38 23.25
C PRO A 23 1.21 -3.61 22.52
N VAL A 24 1.69 -4.15 21.40
CA VAL A 24 2.62 -3.45 20.54
C VAL A 24 1.87 -2.34 19.82
N THR A 25 2.29 -1.11 20.04
CA THR A 25 1.70 0.09 19.41
C THR A 25 2.70 0.74 18.48
N ALA A 26 2.23 1.12 17.29
CA ALA A 26 3.01 1.97 16.40
C ALA A 26 2.97 3.42 16.91
N LYS A 27 4.12 4.10 16.80
CA LYS A 27 4.27 5.51 17.19
C LYS A 27 5.14 6.23 16.18
N LEU A 28 4.88 7.51 16.00
CA LEU A 28 5.77 8.42 15.30
C LEU A 28 7.05 8.61 16.12
N SER A 29 8.18 8.82 15.45
CA SER A 29 9.45 9.11 16.09
C SER A 29 9.59 10.59 16.50
N ASP A 30 8.77 11.46 15.89
CA ASP A 30 8.66 12.87 16.21
C ASP A 30 7.18 13.29 16.25
N ASN A 31 6.78 14.03 17.30
CA ASN A 31 5.39 14.46 17.48
C ASN A 31 4.91 15.49 16.44
N ASN A 32 5.83 16.14 15.74
CA ASN A 32 5.53 17.10 14.68
C ASN A 32 5.56 16.44 13.27
N SER A 33 5.85 15.14 13.20
CA SER A 33 5.76 14.40 11.95
C SER A 33 4.31 13.98 11.65
N PHE A 34 4.07 13.62 10.41
CA PHE A 34 2.84 12.97 10.00
C PHE A 34 3.19 11.68 9.24
N SER A 35 2.20 10.85 8.94
CA SER A 35 2.43 9.63 8.19
C SER A 35 1.47 9.45 7.01
N MET A 36 1.91 8.63 6.06
CA MET A 36 1.06 7.94 5.09
C MET A 36 1.22 6.44 5.30
N ILE A 37 0.13 5.70 5.16
CA ILE A 37 0.17 4.23 5.24
C ILE A 37 0.22 3.68 3.83
N LEU A 38 1.17 2.79 3.57
CA LEU A 38 1.28 2.06 2.30
C LEU A 38 0.79 0.62 2.52
N LEU A 39 -0.32 0.29 1.88
CA LEU A 39 -0.86 -1.06 1.80
C LEU A 39 -0.27 -1.76 0.57
N PRO A 40 0.17 -3.02 0.70
CA PRO A 40 0.64 -3.82 -0.44
C PRO A 40 -0.53 -4.31 -1.27
N ASP A 41 -0.23 -5.08 -2.30
CA ASP A 41 -1.18 -5.74 -3.19
C ASP A 41 -2.14 -6.66 -2.42
N PRO A 42 -3.44 -6.33 -2.31
CA PRO A 42 -4.35 -7.09 -1.44
C PRO A 42 -4.88 -8.39 -2.04
N GLN A 43 -4.61 -8.68 -3.31
CA GLN A 43 -5.19 -9.82 -4.04
C GLN A 43 -5.13 -11.15 -3.28
N SER A 44 -4.00 -11.46 -2.67
CA SER A 44 -3.80 -12.73 -1.95
C SER A 44 -4.60 -12.82 -0.65
N TYR A 45 -4.96 -11.68 -0.03
CA TYR A 45 -5.93 -11.64 1.06
C TYR A 45 -7.36 -11.85 0.55
N ILE A 46 -7.68 -11.30 -0.62
CA ILE A 46 -9.06 -11.17 -1.10
C ILE A 46 -9.52 -12.46 -1.80
N LYS A 47 -8.64 -13.18 -2.48
CA LYS A 47 -8.98 -14.38 -3.28
C LYS A 47 -9.51 -15.55 -2.46
N PHE A 48 -9.15 -15.65 -1.18
CA PHE A 48 -9.69 -16.65 -0.26
C PHE A 48 -10.48 -15.98 0.86
N ASP A 49 -11.71 -16.44 1.12
CA ASP A 49 -12.59 -15.86 2.15
C ASP A 49 -11.98 -15.89 3.55
N VAL A 50 -11.23 -16.93 3.87
CA VAL A 50 -10.55 -17.09 5.17
C VAL A 50 -9.48 -16.03 5.44
N ASN A 51 -8.93 -15.40 4.40
CA ASN A 51 -7.88 -14.40 4.52
C ASN A 51 -8.43 -12.95 4.53
N GLN A 52 -9.65 -12.74 4.03
CA GLN A 52 -10.26 -11.40 3.93
C GLN A 52 -10.27 -10.61 5.25
N PRO A 53 -10.51 -11.24 6.42
CA PRO A 53 -10.46 -10.54 7.70
C PRO A 53 -9.10 -9.90 8.02
N ILE A 54 -7.99 -10.41 7.45
CA ILE A 54 -6.66 -9.84 7.68
C ILE A 54 -6.55 -8.48 7.01
N PHE A 55 -7.00 -8.35 5.76
CA PHE A 55 -6.99 -7.06 5.06
C PHE A 55 -8.00 -6.07 5.67
N GLU A 56 -9.17 -6.55 6.12
CA GLU A 56 -10.10 -5.74 6.90
C GLU A 56 -9.49 -5.24 8.21
N LEU A 57 -8.68 -6.06 8.89
CA LEU A 57 -7.93 -5.65 10.08
C LEU A 57 -6.91 -4.56 9.75
N MET A 58 -6.18 -4.67 8.64
CA MET A 58 -5.19 -3.65 8.22
C MET A 58 -5.85 -2.29 8.00
N THR A 59 -6.97 -2.24 7.29
CA THR A 59 -7.71 -0.99 7.04
C THR A 59 -8.38 -0.46 8.31
N ALA A 60 -8.93 -1.33 9.16
CA ALA A 60 -9.51 -0.95 10.45
C ALA A 60 -8.44 -0.39 11.41
N TRP A 61 -7.27 -1.05 11.48
CA TRP A 61 -6.15 -0.57 12.27
C TRP A 61 -5.68 0.81 11.80
N THR A 62 -5.57 0.99 10.48
CA THR A 62 -5.21 2.28 9.87
C THR A 62 -6.21 3.38 10.27
N ALA A 63 -7.51 3.11 10.13
CA ALA A 63 -8.56 4.07 10.52
C ALA A 63 -8.51 4.44 12.01
N ASN A 64 -8.25 3.45 12.87
CA ASN A 64 -8.20 3.63 14.32
C ASN A 64 -6.93 4.35 14.81
N ASN A 65 -5.84 4.29 14.03
CA ASN A 65 -4.58 4.98 14.36
C ASN A 65 -4.41 6.32 13.64
N LYS A 66 -5.45 6.83 12.97
CA LYS A 66 -5.41 8.09 12.24
C LYS A 66 -4.80 9.24 13.06
N GLU A 67 -5.29 9.44 14.28
CA GLU A 67 -4.82 10.52 15.14
C GLU A 67 -3.44 10.20 15.76
N ASN A 68 -3.25 8.97 16.25
CA ASN A 68 -2.00 8.55 16.92
C ASN A 68 -0.77 8.62 16.00
N LEU A 69 -0.96 8.33 14.72
CA LEU A 69 0.09 8.36 13.69
C LEU A 69 -0.04 9.59 12.77
N ASN A 70 -0.93 10.52 13.10
CA ASN A 70 -1.20 11.72 12.28
C ASN A 70 -1.30 11.36 10.79
N ILE A 71 -2.10 10.33 10.46
CA ILE A 71 -2.18 9.78 9.10
C ILE A 71 -2.90 10.78 8.19
N LYS A 72 -2.27 11.16 7.09
CA LYS A 72 -2.80 12.11 6.10
C LYS A 72 -3.42 11.43 4.88
N ALA A 73 -2.89 10.28 4.47
CA ALA A 73 -3.40 9.50 3.36
C ALA A 73 -3.04 8.01 3.50
N VAL A 74 -3.73 7.17 2.74
CA VAL A 74 -3.43 5.75 2.57
C VAL A 74 -3.12 5.51 1.09
N LEU A 75 -2.03 4.83 0.81
CA LEU A 75 -1.61 4.42 -0.53
C LEU A 75 -1.80 2.92 -0.68
N CYS A 76 -2.16 2.43 -1.88
CA CYS A 76 -2.26 1.01 -2.17
C CYS A 76 -1.66 0.72 -3.55
N THR A 77 -0.80 -0.29 -3.63
CA THR A 77 0.06 -0.56 -4.79
C THR A 77 -0.61 -1.27 -5.95
N GLY A 78 -1.92 -1.53 -5.90
CA GLY A 78 -2.67 -2.19 -6.97
C GLY A 78 -2.95 -3.66 -6.69
N ASP A 79 -3.34 -4.41 -7.72
CA ASP A 79 -3.81 -5.79 -7.60
C ASP A 79 -4.84 -5.95 -6.47
N LEU A 80 -5.91 -5.16 -6.60
CA LEU A 80 -6.99 -5.07 -5.60
C LEU A 80 -7.75 -6.39 -5.50
N VAL A 81 -7.81 -7.13 -6.59
CA VAL A 81 -8.40 -8.47 -6.71
C VAL A 81 -7.43 -9.42 -7.41
N GLU A 82 -7.64 -10.71 -7.26
CA GLU A 82 -6.88 -11.75 -7.97
C GLU A 82 -7.34 -11.91 -9.43
N GLN A 83 -8.62 -11.66 -9.68
CA GLN A 83 -9.23 -11.82 -11.01
C GLN A 83 -10.37 -10.83 -11.18
N ASN A 84 -10.24 -9.99 -12.21
CA ASN A 84 -11.22 -8.94 -12.45
C ASN A 84 -12.60 -9.46 -12.91
N GLU A 85 -12.67 -10.48 -13.78
CA GLU A 85 -13.93 -10.97 -14.35
C GLU A 85 -14.15 -12.48 -14.28
N TRP A 86 -13.44 -13.21 -13.44
CA TRP A 86 -13.58 -14.66 -13.33
C TRP A 86 -14.85 -15.04 -12.54
N PRO A 87 -15.87 -15.60 -13.18
CA PRO A 87 -17.17 -15.82 -12.53
C PRO A 87 -17.23 -17.10 -11.67
N VAL A 88 -16.31 -18.04 -11.88
CA VAL A 88 -16.33 -19.35 -11.21
C VAL A 88 -14.97 -19.59 -10.57
N PRO A 89 -14.88 -19.67 -9.23
CA PRO A 89 -13.64 -19.96 -8.55
C PRO A 89 -13.16 -21.39 -8.85
N ASP A 90 -11.85 -21.55 -9.04
CA ASP A 90 -11.22 -22.83 -9.32
C ASP A 90 -10.58 -23.47 -8.09
N ASN A 91 -10.61 -22.80 -6.94
CA ASN A 91 -9.97 -23.15 -5.67
C ASN A 91 -8.42 -23.25 -5.74
N VAL A 92 -7.84 -22.89 -6.86
CA VAL A 92 -6.39 -22.77 -7.07
C VAL A 92 -5.99 -21.31 -7.02
N ASN A 93 -6.67 -20.47 -7.79
CA ASN A 93 -6.45 -19.02 -7.81
C ASN A 93 -7.44 -18.28 -6.89
N GLY A 94 -8.12 -18.97 -6.02
CA GLY A 94 -9.06 -18.45 -5.05
C GLY A 94 -10.35 -19.28 -4.96
N ASN A 95 -11.08 -19.09 -3.86
CA ASN A 95 -12.41 -19.68 -3.63
C ASN A 95 -13.55 -18.66 -3.76
N GLN A 96 -13.21 -17.42 -4.20
CA GLN A 96 -14.15 -16.31 -4.38
C GLN A 96 -14.31 -15.98 -5.85
N THR A 97 -15.54 -15.72 -6.30
CA THR A 97 -15.81 -15.12 -7.61
C THR A 97 -15.23 -13.71 -7.68
N SER A 98 -14.96 -13.20 -8.88
CA SER A 98 -14.51 -11.80 -9.06
C SER A 98 -15.44 -10.79 -8.38
N THR A 99 -16.76 -10.99 -8.48
CA THR A 99 -17.74 -10.13 -7.79
C THR A 99 -17.53 -10.13 -6.27
N GLN A 100 -17.34 -11.31 -5.67
CA GLN A 100 -17.08 -11.43 -4.23
C GLN A 100 -15.75 -10.79 -3.83
N GLN A 101 -14.72 -10.95 -4.66
CA GLN A 101 -13.42 -10.33 -4.45
C GLN A 101 -13.54 -8.80 -4.47
N TRP A 102 -14.16 -8.22 -5.51
CA TRP A 102 -14.38 -6.78 -5.59
C TRP A 102 -15.24 -6.24 -4.45
N GLN A 103 -16.27 -6.96 -4.03
CA GLN A 103 -17.09 -6.60 -2.87
C GLN A 103 -16.28 -6.64 -1.58
N SER A 104 -15.39 -7.61 -1.42
CA SER A 104 -14.57 -7.76 -0.22
C SER A 104 -13.54 -6.64 -0.11
N VAL A 105 -12.78 -6.34 -1.17
CA VAL A 105 -11.81 -5.24 -1.14
C VAL A 105 -12.52 -3.90 -0.96
N SER A 106 -13.65 -3.69 -1.63
CA SER A 106 -14.48 -2.49 -1.44
C SER A 106 -14.91 -2.33 0.02
N ARG A 107 -15.46 -3.38 0.65
CA ARG A 107 -15.85 -3.38 2.07
C ARG A 107 -14.68 -3.08 3.00
N SER A 108 -13.49 -3.58 2.69
CA SER A 108 -12.30 -3.29 3.48
C SER A 108 -11.94 -1.80 3.45
N PHE A 109 -12.02 -1.15 2.28
CA PHE A 109 -11.78 0.28 2.13
C PHE A 109 -12.90 1.17 2.70
N GLU A 110 -14.14 0.67 2.85
CA GLU A 110 -15.24 1.41 3.52
C GLU A 110 -14.86 1.84 4.95
N ARG A 111 -13.95 1.13 5.61
CA ARG A 111 -13.46 1.49 6.94
C ARG A 111 -12.70 2.82 6.95
N LEU A 112 -12.18 3.23 5.79
CA LEU A 112 -11.45 4.48 5.56
C LEU A 112 -12.36 5.59 5.01
N ASP A 113 -13.53 5.25 4.44
CA ASP A 113 -14.45 6.22 3.85
C ASP A 113 -14.82 7.31 4.85
N ASN A 114 -14.75 8.56 4.40
CA ASN A 114 -15.04 9.77 5.18
C ASN A 114 -14.09 10.02 6.38
N LYS A 115 -13.04 9.21 6.55
CA LYS A 115 -12.03 9.37 7.60
C LYS A 115 -10.68 9.78 7.05
N LEU A 116 -10.24 9.11 5.99
CA LEU A 116 -8.95 9.33 5.33
C LEU A 116 -9.11 9.30 3.81
N PRO A 117 -8.38 10.13 3.06
CA PRO A 117 -8.21 9.89 1.64
C PRO A 117 -7.36 8.63 1.45
N TYR A 118 -7.78 7.77 0.54
CA TYR A 118 -6.96 6.66 0.07
C TYR A 118 -6.77 6.75 -1.43
N ILE A 119 -5.59 6.38 -1.89
CA ILE A 119 -5.12 6.49 -3.25
C ILE A 119 -4.71 5.09 -3.68
N VAL A 120 -5.40 4.54 -4.64
CA VAL A 120 -5.12 3.22 -5.18
C VAL A 120 -4.61 3.35 -6.61
N CYS A 121 -3.61 2.58 -6.99
CA CYS A 121 -3.40 2.30 -8.40
C CYS A 121 -4.06 0.97 -8.77
N THR A 122 -4.13 0.65 -10.04
CA THR A 122 -4.56 -0.66 -10.51
C THR A 122 -3.37 -1.53 -10.87
N GLY A 123 -3.46 -2.84 -10.61
CA GLY A 123 -2.47 -3.81 -10.99
C GLY A 123 -2.92 -4.68 -12.17
N ASN A 124 -2.10 -5.65 -12.57
CA ASN A 124 -2.40 -6.51 -13.72
C ASN A 124 -3.61 -7.42 -13.48
N HIS A 125 -3.88 -7.80 -12.24
CA HIS A 125 -5.03 -8.63 -11.88
C HIS A 125 -6.36 -7.86 -11.85
N ASP A 126 -6.32 -6.54 -11.83
CA ASP A 126 -7.49 -5.67 -11.89
C ASP A 126 -8.05 -5.48 -13.31
N TYR A 127 -7.38 -6.05 -14.34
CA TYR A 127 -7.75 -5.92 -15.74
C TYR A 127 -8.03 -7.26 -16.41
N GLY A 128 -8.89 -7.20 -17.43
CA GLY A 128 -9.21 -8.34 -18.28
C GLY A 128 -10.00 -9.43 -17.57
N TYR A 129 -9.83 -10.64 -18.03
CA TYR A 129 -10.56 -11.78 -17.49
C TYR A 129 -9.91 -12.32 -16.22
N LYS A 130 -8.60 -12.59 -16.27
CA LYS A 130 -7.77 -13.04 -15.15
C LYS A 130 -6.69 -12.03 -14.80
N SER A 131 -5.85 -11.68 -15.78
CA SER A 131 -4.66 -10.89 -15.57
C SER A 131 -4.26 -10.18 -16.87
N SER A 132 -4.82 -9.00 -17.09
CA SER A 132 -4.47 -8.08 -18.18
C SER A 132 -4.54 -8.65 -19.60
N GLU A 133 -5.55 -9.48 -19.89
CA GLU A 133 -5.82 -9.91 -21.27
C GLU A 133 -6.38 -8.76 -22.14
N ASN A 134 -6.98 -7.78 -21.52
CA ASN A 134 -7.51 -6.54 -22.12
C ASN A 134 -7.50 -5.41 -21.08
N ARG A 135 -8.01 -4.22 -21.43
CA ARG A 135 -8.04 -3.05 -20.56
C ARG A 135 -9.38 -2.80 -19.84
N PHE A 136 -10.26 -3.78 -19.80
CA PHE A 136 -11.48 -3.66 -19.02
C PHE A 136 -11.17 -3.84 -17.53
N CYS A 137 -11.63 -2.89 -16.71
CA CYS A 137 -11.43 -2.86 -15.26
C CYS A 137 -12.74 -2.53 -14.55
N GLN A 138 -13.04 -3.25 -13.47
CA GLN A 138 -14.24 -2.99 -12.68
C GLN A 138 -14.02 -1.96 -11.56
N LEU A 139 -12.84 -1.33 -11.45
CA LEU A 139 -12.53 -0.38 -10.39
C LEU A 139 -13.62 0.69 -10.22
N SER A 140 -14.05 1.34 -11.31
CA SER A 140 -15.05 2.43 -11.25
C SER A 140 -16.41 2.02 -10.70
N LYS A 141 -16.76 0.75 -10.80
CA LYS A 141 -18.01 0.20 -10.24
C LYS A 141 -17.97 0.12 -8.72
N TYR A 142 -16.79 -0.18 -8.15
CA TYR A 142 -16.63 -0.38 -6.71
C TYR A 142 -15.99 0.82 -6.01
N PHE A 143 -15.23 1.62 -6.75
CA PHE A 143 -14.57 2.84 -6.31
C PHE A 143 -14.95 4.01 -7.23
N PRO A 144 -16.23 4.41 -7.27
CA PRO A 144 -16.63 5.60 -8.02
C PRO A 144 -15.98 6.86 -7.43
N VAL A 145 -15.76 7.86 -8.26
CA VAL A 145 -15.06 9.12 -7.89
C VAL A 145 -15.73 9.83 -6.71
N GLU A 146 -17.02 9.66 -6.53
CA GLU A 146 -17.81 10.32 -5.48
C GLU A 146 -17.86 9.54 -4.16
N ARG A 147 -17.30 8.32 -4.10
CA ARG A 147 -17.45 7.39 -2.98
C ARG A 147 -16.94 7.99 -1.65
N ASN A 148 -15.74 8.53 -1.62
CA ASN A 148 -15.12 9.02 -0.40
C ASN A 148 -15.19 10.56 -0.31
N ASN A 149 -15.90 11.08 0.70
CA ASN A 149 -16.01 12.53 0.89
C ASN A 149 -14.64 13.21 1.13
N LYS A 150 -13.62 12.47 1.61
CA LYS A 150 -12.27 13.03 1.78
C LYS A 150 -11.56 13.32 0.46
N TRP A 151 -12.00 12.73 -0.64
CA TRP A 151 -11.50 13.08 -1.96
C TRP A 151 -11.95 14.47 -2.44
N LYS A 152 -13.09 14.99 -1.95
CA LYS A 152 -13.58 16.31 -2.34
C LYS A 152 -12.57 17.42 -2.04
N ASP A 153 -11.76 17.23 -1.02
CA ASP A 153 -10.79 18.23 -0.56
C ASP A 153 -9.40 18.05 -1.20
N CYS A 154 -9.11 16.91 -1.82
CA CYS A 154 -7.77 16.58 -2.30
C CYS A 154 -7.71 16.01 -3.71
N LEU A 155 -8.76 15.37 -4.25
CA LEU A 155 -8.76 14.86 -5.63
C LEU A 155 -8.88 16.04 -6.60
N VAL A 156 -7.80 16.30 -7.34
CA VAL A 156 -7.69 17.52 -8.18
C VAL A 156 -7.79 17.22 -9.67
N SER A 157 -7.56 15.99 -10.08
CA SER A 157 -7.70 15.57 -11.49
C SER A 157 -7.94 14.07 -11.59
N VAL A 158 -8.72 13.66 -12.57
CA VAL A 158 -8.87 12.26 -12.99
C VAL A 158 -8.59 12.14 -14.48
N GLY A 159 -7.78 11.17 -14.84
CA GLY A 159 -7.53 10.79 -16.23
C GLY A 159 -8.69 9.97 -16.79
N LYS A 160 -8.65 9.73 -18.08
CA LYS A 160 -9.61 8.85 -18.77
C LYS A 160 -9.07 7.43 -18.81
N ASN A 161 -9.93 6.46 -18.51
CA ASN A 161 -9.62 5.04 -18.72
C ASN A 161 -9.65 4.68 -20.23
N TRP A 162 -9.47 3.40 -20.53
CA TRP A 162 -9.51 2.89 -21.91
C TRP A 162 -10.83 3.18 -22.65
N GLU A 163 -11.94 3.24 -21.92
CA GLU A 163 -13.26 3.53 -22.47
C GLU A 163 -13.52 5.04 -22.64
N GLY A 164 -12.56 5.88 -22.28
CA GLY A 164 -12.68 7.34 -22.35
C GLY A 164 -13.42 7.96 -21.16
N LEU A 165 -13.70 7.18 -20.11
CA LEU A 165 -14.41 7.63 -18.92
C LEU A 165 -13.43 8.14 -17.85
N PRO A 166 -13.75 9.24 -17.13
CA PRO A 166 -12.94 9.70 -15.99
C PRO A 166 -13.10 8.71 -14.82
N THR A 167 -12.00 8.07 -14.42
CA THR A 167 -11.99 7.06 -13.35
C THR A 167 -10.76 7.22 -12.47
N LEU A 168 -10.75 6.56 -11.30
CA LEU A 168 -9.60 6.58 -10.39
C LEU A 168 -8.42 5.71 -10.87
N GLU A 169 -8.53 5.06 -12.03
CA GLU A 169 -7.41 4.32 -12.64
C GLU A 169 -6.20 5.25 -12.90
N ASN A 170 -6.47 6.51 -13.24
CA ASN A 170 -5.48 7.57 -13.34
C ASN A 170 -5.99 8.78 -12.56
N ALA A 171 -5.41 9.09 -11.42
CA ALA A 171 -5.91 10.13 -10.54
C ALA A 171 -4.80 10.92 -9.85
N ALA A 172 -5.04 12.18 -9.56
CA ALA A 172 -4.10 13.07 -8.88
C ALA A 172 -4.74 13.72 -7.66
N TYR A 173 -4.00 13.71 -6.55
CA TYR A 173 -4.45 14.18 -5.24
C TYR A 173 -3.47 15.20 -4.69
N GLU A 174 -3.95 16.39 -4.34
CA GLU A 174 -3.17 17.46 -3.74
C GLU A 174 -3.37 17.50 -2.22
N LEU A 175 -2.28 17.40 -1.48
CA LEU A 175 -2.27 17.43 -0.03
C LEU A 175 -1.40 18.61 0.42
N GLU A 176 -2.00 19.55 1.15
CA GLU A 176 -1.27 20.64 1.81
C GLU A 176 -0.83 20.16 3.20
N LEU A 177 0.46 20.12 3.44
CA LEU A 177 1.04 19.46 4.62
C LEU A 177 2.07 20.35 5.29
N ASP A 178 1.93 20.49 6.61
CA ASP A 178 2.83 21.31 7.44
C ASP A 178 4.30 20.89 7.22
N ASN A 179 5.18 21.90 7.07
CA ASN A 179 6.61 21.74 6.81
C ASN A 179 6.99 21.06 5.48
N TRP A 180 6.04 20.43 4.79
CA TRP A 180 6.26 19.76 3.50
C TRP A 180 5.75 20.58 2.32
N GLY A 181 4.84 21.52 2.57
CA GLY A 181 4.14 22.28 1.52
C GLY A 181 3.16 21.40 0.77
N ASN A 182 2.95 21.70 -0.52
CA ASN A 182 2.00 20.97 -1.33
C ASN A 182 2.64 19.71 -1.93
N ILE A 183 2.06 18.56 -1.60
CA ILE A 183 2.40 17.27 -2.18
C ILE A 183 1.31 16.90 -3.18
N LEU A 184 1.71 16.54 -4.40
CA LEU A 184 0.84 15.96 -5.41
C LEU A 184 1.11 14.46 -5.51
N VAL A 185 0.14 13.63 -5.17
CA VAL A 185 0.23 12.18 -5.36
C VAL A 185 -0.48 11.84 -6.67
N ILE A 186 0.21 11.21 -7.60
CA ILE A 186 -0.34 10.76 -8.89
C ILE A 186 -0.35 9.24 -8.90
N SER A 187 -1.52 8.63 -9.07
CA SER A 187 -1.66 7.20 -9.36
C SER A 187 -1.84 6.97 -10.86
N LEU A 188 -1.19 5.95 -11.39
CA LEU A 188 -1.29 5.53 -12.79
C LEU A 188 -1.89 4.13 -12.90
N GLU A 189 -2.64 3.91 -13.97
CA GLU A 189 -3.14 2.60 -14.38
C GLU A 189 -2.00 1.59 -14.56
N PHE A 190 -2.28 0.30 -14.44
CA PHE A 190 -1.31 -0.75 -14.78
C PHE A 190 -0.85 -0.63 -16.23
N ALA A 191 0.46 -0.76 -16.44
CA ALA A 191 1.09 -0.63 -17.75
C ALA A 191 0.53 0.57 -18.53
N PRO A 192 0.72 1.82 -18.01
CA PRO A 192 -0.03 2.99 -18.44
C PRO A 192 0.10 3.23 -19.94
N ARG A 193 -1.02 3.65 -20.55
CA ARG A 193 -1.04 4.05 -21.96
C ARG A 193 -0.28 5.35 -22.17
N ASP A 194 0.05 5.66 -23.40
CA ASP A 194 0.71 6.93 -23.75
C ASP A 194 -0.08 8.15 -23.28
N GLU A 195 -1.41 8.09 -23.41
CA GLU A 195 -2.30 9.15 -22.98
C GLU A 195 -2.29 9.35 -21.45
N ALA A 196 -2.15 8.27 -20.67
CA ALA A 196 -2.05 8.35 -19.21
C ALA A 196 -0.71 8.96 -18.78
N ILE A 197 0.39 8.56 -19.42
CA ILE A 197 1.72 9.18 -19.19
C ILE A 197 1.70 10.65 -19.57
N GLN A 198 1.11 11.01 -20.72
CA GLN A 198 1.03 12.39 -21.16
C GLN A 198 0.15 13.24 -20.22
N TRP A 199 -1.01 12.71 -19.78
CA TRP A 199 -1.85 13.37 -18.78
C TRP A 199 -1.08 13.67 -17.48
N ALA A 200 -0.32 12.72 -16.97
CA ALA A 200 0.51 12.92 -15.79
C ALA A 200 1.62 13.95 -16.04
N LYS A 201 2.26 13.90 -17.22
CA LYS A 201 3.29 14.86 -17.63
C LYS A 201 2.73 16.29 -17.72
N ASP A 202 1.57 16.48 -18.32
CA ASP A 202 0.90 17.77 -18.44
C ASP A 202 0.56 18.37 -17.05
N LEU A 203 0.17 17.50 -16.10
CA LEU A 203 -0.08 17.92 -14.72
C LEU A 203 1.21 18.42 -14.06
N VAL A 204 2.27 17.59 -14.05
CA VAL A 204 3.52 17.95 -13.33
C VAL A 204 4.22 19.16 -13.95
N ASP A 205 4.06 19.41 -15.25
CA ASP A 205 4.62 20.56 -15.94
C ASP A 205 3.77 21.84 -15.82
N SER A 206 2.52 21.69 -15.38
CA SER A 206 1.61 22.84 -15.32
C SER A 206 2.10 23.90 -14.35
N GLU A 207 1.76 25.18 -14.62
CA GLU A 207 2.09 26.32 -13.75
C GLU A 207 1.59 26.11 -12.32
N LYS A 208 0.46 25.40 -12.17
CA LYS A 208 -0.12 25.09 -10.86
C LYS A 208 0.75 24.13 -10.04
N TYR A 209 1.26 23.06 -10.67
CA TYR A 209 1.91 21.96 -9.96
C TYR A 209 3.44 21.90 -10.09
N LYS A 210 4.06 22.73 -10.91
CA LYS A 210 5.52 22.71 -11.14
C LYS A 210 6.38 22.88 -9.88
N ASN A 211 5.83 23.46 -8.82
CA ASN A 211 6.50 23.66 -7.53
C ASN A 211 6.06 22.67 -6.44
N HIS A 212 5.15 21.75 -6.73
CA HIS A 212 4.75 20.69 -5.80
C HIS A 212 5.82 19.61 -5.72
N LYS A 213 5.91 18.96 -4.56
CA LYS A 213 6.60 17.67 -4.47
C LYS A 213 5.66 16.58 -5.00
N VAL A 214 6.05 15.92 -6.08
CA VAL A 214 5.21 14.88 -6.70
C VAL A 214 5.67 13.50 -6.23
N LEU A 215 4.72 12.70 -5.72
CA LEU A 215 4.89 11.29 -5.42
C LEU A 215 4.13 10.50 -6.50
N LEU A 216 4.84 9.64 -7.23
CA LEU A 216 4.24 8.79 -8.26
C LEU A 216 3.95 7.41 -7.69
N LEU A 217 2.71 6.95 -7.80
CA LEU A 217 2.25 5.62 -7.43
C LEU A 217 1.86 4.86 -8.70
N THR A 218 2.45 3.70 -8.90
CA THR A 218 2.13 2.81 -10.01
C THR A 218 2.25 1.36 -9.54
N HIS A 219 1.81 0.38 -10.33
CA HIS A 219 1.88 -1.01 -9.90
C HIS A 219 3.18 -1.69 -10.33
N SER A 220 3.38 -1.91 -11.61
CA SER A 220 4.55 -2.60 -12.16
C SER A 220 5.57 -1.59 -12.65
N TYR A 221 6.70 -1.51 -11.95
CA TYR A 221 7.77 -0.60 -12.32
C TYR A 221 9.15 -1.25 -12.23
N MET A 222 9.45 -1.96 -11.15
CA MET A 222 10.72 -2.67 -10.95
C MET A 222 10.49 -4.00 -10.23
N ASP A 223 11.44 -4.90 -10.38
CA ASP A 223 11.44 -6.23 -9.77
C ASP A 223 12.04 -6.23 -8.35
N GLU A 224 12.09 -7.40 -7.75
CA GLU A 224 12.65 -7.64 -6.42
C GLU A 224 14.17 -7.46 -6.32
N ASP A 225 14.88 -7.41 -7.45
CA ASP A 225 16.31 -7.09 -7.53
C ASP A 225 16.55 -5.62 -7.90
N ALA A 226 15.48 -4.80 -7.85
CA ALA A 226 15.47 -3.38 -8.21
C ALA A 226 15.83 -3.09 -9.68
N ASN A 227 15.63 -4.06 -10.60
CA ASN A 227 15.73 -3.82 -12.03
C ASN A 227 14.43 -3.21 -12.54
N VAL A 228 14.54 -2.13 -13.27
CA VAL A 228 13.39 -1.45 -13.88
C VAL A 228 12.89 -2.27 -15.06
N TYR A 229 11.60 -2.60 -15.08
CA TYR A 229 11.01 -3.36 -16.18
C TYR A 229 11.07 -2.59 -17.51
N GLU A 230 11.59 -3.23 -18.52
CA GLU A 230 11.51 -2.75 -19.91
C GLU A 230 10.23 -3.24 -20.59
N LYS A 231 9.82 -4.47 -20.26
CA LYS A 231 8.65 -5.14 -20.81
C LYS A 231 8.24 -6.29 -19.89
N GLU A 232 6.94 -6.58 -19.89
CA GLU A 232 6.39 -7.78 -19.26
C GLU A 232 5.56 -8.62 -20.25
N GLY A 233 5.18 -9.82 -19.83
CA GLY A 233 4.53 -10.82 -20.68
C GLY A 233 3.01 -10.68 -20.83
N TYR A 234 2.41 -9.60 -20.30
CA TYR A 234 0.95 -9.41 -20.35
C TYR A 234 0.45 -9.08 -21.76
N LYS A 235 -0.80 -9.45 -22.04
CA LYS A 235 -1.43 -9.26 -23.35
C LYS A 235 -1.98 -7.84 -23.55
N VAL A 236 -2.13 -7.08 -22.47
CA VAL A 236 -2.65 -5.71 -22.50
C VAL A 236 -1.83 -4.84 -23.47
N SER A 237 -2.53 -4.07 -24.31
CA SER A 237 -1.90 -3.18 -25.32
C SER A 237 -2.84 -1.99 -25.59
N PRO A 238 -2.30 -0.76 -25.81
CA PRO A 238 -0.90 -0.36 -25.66
C PRO A 238 -0.45 -0.44 -24.19
N ALA A 239 0.86 -0.60 -23.94
CA ALA A 239 1.41 -0.78 -22.62
C ALA A 239 2.80 -0.16 -22.50
N ASN A 240 3.04 0.56 -21.41
CA ASN A 240 4.34 1.08 -21.02
C ASN A 240 4.71 0.55 -19.63
N TYR A 241 5.99 0.25 -19.45
CA TYR A 241 6.52 -0.28 -18.20
C TYR A 241 7.56 0.66 -17.61
N GLY A 242 8.19 0.25 -16.55
CA GLY A 242 9.07 1.06 -15.71
C GLY A 242 10.07 1.91 -16.49
N ARG A 243 10.76 1.34 -17.50
CA ARG A 243 11.73 2.08 -18.33
C ARG A 243 11.08 3.27 -19.04
N THR A 244 9.94 3.07 -19.68
CA THR A 244 9.22 4.14 -20.38
C THR A 244 8.66 5.18 -19.40
N ILE A 245 8.13 4.74 -18.25
CA ILE A 245 7.66 5.66 -17.18
C ILE A 245 8.83 6.53 -16.70
N TRP A 246 9.99 5.91 -16.47
CA TRP A 246 11.19 6.66 -16.09
C TRP A 246 11.58 7.70 -17.15
N GLU A 247 11.79 7.26 -18.38
CA GLU A 247 12.33 8.11 -19.46
C GLU A 247 11.38 9.25 -19.87
N ARG A 248 10.07 8.99 -19.88
CA ARG A 248 9.08 9.95 -20.40
C ARG A 248 8.42 10.80 -19.32
N LEU A 249 8.39 10.33 -18.06
CA LEU A 249 7.70 11.03 -16.99
C LEU A 249 8.66 11.42 -15.85
N VAL A 250 9.36 10.47 -15.24
CA VAL A 250 10.12 10.74 -14.01
C VAL A 250 11.41 11.51 -14.30
N TYR A 251 12.23 11.02 -15.25
CA TYR A 251 13.53 11.61 -15.57
C TYR A 251 13.44 13.09 -15.98
N PRO A 252 12.53 13.52 -16.88
CA PRO A 252 12.44 14.92 -17.31
C PRO A 252 11.70 15.84 -16.33
N SER A 253 11.11 15.34 -15.26
CA SER A 253 10.23 16.13 -14.34
C SER A 253 10.94 16.42 -13.02
N PRO A 254 11.48 17.63 -12.81
CA PRO A 254 12.31 17.95 -11.64
C PRO A 254 11.51 17.96 -10.31
N ASN A 255 10.20 18.05 -10.38
CA ASN A 255 9.29 18.04 -9.23
C ASN A 255 8.79 16.65 -8.82
N ILE A 256 9.00 15.60 -9.62
CA ILE A 256 8.81 14.23 -9.16
C ILE A 256 9.95 13.88 -8.22
N LYS A 257 9.61 13.54 -6.97
CA LYS A 257 10.56 13.34 -5.87
C LYS A 257 10.67 11.92 -5.39
N MET A 258 9.69 11.08 -5.72
CA MET A 258 9.62 9.69 -5.27
C MET A 258 8.71 8.88 -6.18
N LEU A 259 9.03 7.58 -6.33
CA LEU A 259 8.18 6.60 -6.98
C LEU A 259 7.94 5.41 -6.04
N ILE A 260 6.69 4.94 -5.98
CA ILE A 260 6.27 3.76 -5.22
C ILE A 260 5.59 2.79 -6.17
N CYS A 261 5.92 1.50 -6.05
CA CYS A 261 5.28 0.42 -6.81
C CYS A 261 5.05 -0.83 -5.95
N GLY A 262 4.33 -1.81 -6.50
CA GLY A 262 4.07 -3.14 -5.95
C GLY A 262 4.49 -4.23 -6.90
N HIS A 263 3.59 -5.17 -7.18
CA HIS A 263 3.65 -6.20 -8.20
C HIS A 263 4.61 -7.36 -7.90
N ALA A 264 5.92 -7.11 -7.87
CA ALA A 264 6.91 -8.17 -7.77
C ALA A 264 6.95 -8.82 -6.38
N GLY A 265 7.27 -10.11 -6.37
CA GLY A 265 7.45 -10.89 -5.17
C GLY A 265 7.67 -12.37 -5.51
N ASP A 266 8.62 -12.99 -4.84
CA ASP A 266 8.94 -14.40 -5.02
C ASP A 266 8.40 -15.23 -3.84
N VAL A 267 8.07 -16.48 -4.12
CA VAL A 267 7.53 -17.38 -3.12
C VAL A 267 8.62 -17.75 -2.10
N GLY A 268 8.33 -17.54 -0.83
CA GLY A 268 9.09 -18.13 0.27
C GLY A 268 9.82 -17.16 1.19
N THR A 269 10.22 -15.97 0.74
CA THR A 269 10.91 -15.00 1.61
C THR A 269 10.35 -13.59 1.44
N PHE A 270 10.16 -12.88 2.55
CA PHE A 270 9.69 -11.50 2.52
C PHE A 270 10.69 -10.58 1.80
N ASP A 271 11.98 -10.85 1.88
CA ASP A 271 13.04 -10.03 1.29
C ASP A 271 12.95 -9.95 -0.25
N ARG A 272 12.23 -10.90 -0.86
CA ARG A 272 11.91 -10.88 -2.30
C ARG A 272 10.61 -10.13 -2.64
N HIS A 273 10.01 -9.43 -1.68
CA HIS A 273 8.80 -8.62 -1.85
C HIS A 273 9.08 -7.13 -1.69
N VAL A 274 10.32 -6.76 -1.50
CA VAL A 274 10.74 -5.38 -1.28
C VAL A 274 12.00 -5.10 -2.05
N SER A 275 12.05 -3.95 -2.70
CA SER A 275 13.29 -3.45 -3.29
C SER A 275 13.35 -1.93 -3.23
N TYR A 276 14.55 -1.40 -3.33
CA TYR A 276 14.81 0.03 -3.23
C TYR A 276 15.99 0.41 -4.10
N ARG A 277 15.84 1.51 -4.82
CA ARG A 277 16.91 2.10 -5.63
C ARG A 277 16.83 3.62 -5.65
N ILE A 278 17.93 4.25 -6.04
CA ILE A 278 18.01 5.70 -6.26
C ILE A 278 18.64 5.94 -7.62
N ASP A 279 17.97 6.69 -8.47
CA ASP A 279 18.53 7.16 -9.72
C ASP A 279 18.48 8.69 -9.80
N LYS A 280 19.35 9.28 -10.60
CA LYS A 280 19.37 10.72 -10.81
C LYS A 280 18.48 11.10 -11.99
N ASN A 281 17.59 12.07 -11.75
CA ASN A 281 16.81 12.67 -12.82
C ASN A 281 17.65 13.61 -13.70
N GLN A 282 17.05 14.21 -14.72
CA GLN A 282 17.71 15.12 -15.65
C GLN A 282 18.36 16.33 -14.95
N SER A 283 17.83 16.76 -13.80
CA SER A 283 18.37 17.87 -12.99
C SER A 283 19.48 17.43 -12.03
N GLY A 284 19.91 16.15 -12.09
CA GLY A 284 20.95 15.58 -11.22
C GLY A 284 20.49 15.28 -9.79
N LYS A 285 19.17 15.38 -9.50
CA LYS A 285 18.58 15.11 -8.19
C LYS A 285 18.31 13.62 -8.00
N ASN A 286 18.53 13.12 -6.81
CA ASN A 286 18.25 11.76 -6.42
C ASN A 286 16.74 11.51 -6.31
N ILE A 287 16.24 10.50 -7.01
CA ILE A 287 14.84 10.07 -6.96
C ILE A 287 14.80 8.68 -6.33
N PRO A 288 14.36 8.54 -5.07
CA PRO A 288 14.12 7.26 -4.44
C PRO A 288 12.94 6.54 -5.12
N GLN A 289 13.12 5.26 -5.34
CA GLN A 289 12.13 4.36 -5.95
C GLN A 289 12.01 3.15 -5.04
N MET A 290 10.79 2.84 -4.60
CA MET A 290 10.51 1.81 -3.62
C MET A 290 9.44 0.86 -4.14
N MET A 291 9.76 -0.43 -4.18
CA MET A 291 8.79 -1.49 -4.37
C MET A 291 8.43 -2.09 -3.01
N PHE A 292 7.13 -2.30 -2.78
CA PHE A 292 6.61 -2.95 -1.60
C PHE A 292 5.42 -3.85 -1.96
N ASN A 293 5.60 -5.13 -1.70
CA ASN A 293 4.57 -6.13 -1.80
C ASN A 293 4.70 -7.09 -0.61
N ALA A 294 3.75 -7.97 -0.38
CA ALA A 294 3.80 -8.99 0.66
C ALA A 294 2.97 -10.23 0.29
N GLN A 295 2.44 -10.27 -0.92
CA GLN A 295 1.35 -11.18 -1.34
C GLN A 295 1.63 -12.66 -1.16
N THR A 296 2.89 -13.11 -1.13
CA THR A 296 3.25 -14.52 -0.90
C THR A 296 3.93 -14.75 0.45
N ALA A 297 4.09 -13.73 1.29
CA ALA A 297 4.47 -13.91 2.68
C ALA A 297 3.37 -14.68 3.44
N GLY A 298 3.73 -15.32 4.54
CA GLY A 298 2.75 -16.04 5.37
C GLY A 298 2.23 -17.35 4.76
N GLY A 299 3.08 -18.09 4.05
CA GLY A 299 2.76 -19.43 3.53
C GLY A 299 2.64 -19.53 2.01
N GLY A 300 3.19 -18.58 1.28
CA GLY A 300 3.21 -18.58 -0.19
C GLY A 300 1.87 -18.18 -0.80
N TRP A 301 1.68 -18.53 -2.07
CA TRP A 301 0.50 -18.15 -2.86
C TRP A 301 -0.85 -18.62 -2.31
N HIS A 302 -0.83 -19.73 -1.55
CA HIS A 302 -1.99 -20.30 -0.85
C HIS A 302 -1.98 -20.03 0.66
N GLY A 303 -1.08 -19.16 1.12
CA GLY A 303 -0.95 -18.78 2.52
C GLY A 303 -2.04 -17.82 2.99
N ASN A 304 -1.69 -17.02 3.99
CA ASN A 304 -2.63 -16.08 4.62
C ASN A 304 -2.75 -14.72 3.91
N GLY A 305 -2.12 -14.55 2.76
CA GLY A 305 -2.20 -13.36 1.92
C GLY A 305 -1.11 -12.32 2.16
N GLY A 306 -0.19 -12.53 3.12
CA GLY A 306 0.91 -11.58 3.33
C GLY A 306 1.13 -11.15 4.78
N ASP A 307 0.72 -11.94 5.78
CA ASP A 307 0.97 -11.70 7.21
C ASP A 307 0.51 -10.32 7.74
N GLY A 308 -0.34 -9.61 6.99
CA GLY A 308 -0.84 -8.29 7.37
C GLY A 308 0.23 -7.18 7.35
N TRP A 309 1.31 -7.33 6.58
CA TRP A 309 2.38 -6.32 6.48
C TRP A 309 1.90 -5.07 5.76
N LEU A 310 2.23 -3.90 6.33
CA LEU A 310 2.07 -2.58 5.74
C LEU A 310 3.32 -1.73 6.03
N ARG A 311 3.49 -0.62 5.30
CA ARG A 311 4.52 0.38 5.61
C ARG A 311 3.92 1.64 6.19
N ILE A 312 4.58 2.17 7.23
CA ILE A 312 4.34 3.49 7.78
C ILE A 312 5.42 4.40 7.19
N LEU A 313 5.01 5.33 6.34
CA LEU A 313 5.88 6.35 5.77
C LEU A 313 5.77 7.59 6.67
N GLU A 314 6.71 7.78 7.56
CA GLU A 314 6.73 8.91 8.50
C GLU A 314 7.49 10.09 7.88
N PHE A 315 6.78 11.15 7.58
CA PHE A 315 7.28 12.40 7.00
C PHE A 315 7.80 13.30 8.11
N MET A 316 9.11 13.50 8.16
CA MET A 316 9.78 14.23 9.22
C MET A 316 9.57 15.76 9.12
N PRO A 317 9.65 16.51 10.23
CA PRO A 317 9.43 17.96 10.23
C PRO A 317 10.44 18.77 9.43
N ASP A 318 11.54 18.16 8.98
CA ASP A 318 12.56 18.81 8.14
C ASP A 318 12.11 19.06 6.68
N GLY A 319 10.93 18.56 6.32
CA GLY A 319 10.33 18.74 5.00
C GLY A 319 10.99 17.97 3.85
N LYS A 320 11.86 17.00 4.15
CA LYS A 320 12.61 16.23 3.15
C LYS A 320 12.86 14.77 3.50
N THR A 321 12.88 14.40 4.79
CA THR A 321 13.19 13.04 5.23
C THR A 321 11.90 12.25 5.46
N ILE A 322 11.81 11.06 4.87
CA ILE A 322 10.75 10.06 5.11
C ILE A 322 11.40 8.85 5.78
N LYS A 323 10.92 8.51 6.98
CA LYS A 323 11.28 7.24 7.65
C LYS A 323 10.30 6.17 7.22
N VAL A 324 10.81 5.09 6.67
CA VAL A 324 10.04 3.91 6.30
C VAL A 324 10.12 2.90 7.42
N LYS A 325 8.97 2.36 7.84
CA LYS A 325 8.86 1.33 8.88
C LYS A 325 7.88 0.26 8.40
N THR A 326 8.22 -1.02 8.58
CA THR A 326 7.37 -2.15 8.18
C THR A 326 6.72 -2.78 9.42
N PHE A 327 5.39 -2.80 9.44
CA PHE A 327 4.58 -3.20 10.59
C PHE A 327 3.44 -4.13 10.18
N SER A 328 3.09 -5.08 11.04
CA SER A 328 1.94 -5.96 10.87
C SER A 328 0.93 -5.80 12.00
N PRO A 329 -0.24 -5.19 11.74
CA PRO A 329 -1.36 -5.21 12.66
C PRO A 329 -1.83 -6.63 13.02
N PHE A 330 -1.69 -7.56 12.09
CA PHE A 330 -2.08 -8.96 12.29
C PHE A 330 -1.25 -9.64 13.38
N PHE A 331 0.07 -9.44 13.39
CA PHE A 331 0.91 -9.92 14.48
C PHE A 331 0.73 -9.12 15.76
N ALA A 332 0.49 -7.82 15.65
CA ALA A 332 0.37 -6.93 16.82
C ALA A 332 -0.88 -7.18 17.67
N ILE A 333 -1.97 -7.71 17.09
CA ILE A 333 -3.25 -7.89 17.80
C ILE A 333 -3.21 -8.97 18.88
N SER A 334 -2.34 -9.98 18.76
CA SER A 334 -2.21 -11.07 19.69
C SER A 334 -0.95 -10.94 20.57
N PRO A 335 -1.06 -11.05 21.89
CA PRO A 335 0.11 -11.02 22.78
C PRO A 335 1.17 -12.08 22.47
N THR A 336 0.77 -13.20 21.85
CA THR A 336 1.67 -14.31 21.50
C THR A 336 2.50 -14.04 20.25
N THR A 337 2.03 -13.19 19.34
CA THR A 337 2.69 -12.85 18.08
C THR A 337 3.20 -11.39 18.04
N ALA A 338 2.88 -10.60 19.04
CA ALA A 338 3.18 -9.16 19.06
C ALA A 338 4.66 -8.82 18.91
N GLU A 339 5.57 -9.71 19.35
CA GLU A 339 7.02 -9.52 19.19
C GLU A 339 7.47 -9.59 17.72
N HIS A 340 6.67 -10.17 16.82
CA HIS A 340 6.92 -10.27 15.39
C HIS A 340 6.26 -9.14 14.59
N ALA A 341 5.60 -8.17 15.25
CA ALA A 341 4.84 -7.13 14.57
C ALA A 341 5.70 -6.10 13.81
N TRP A 342 6.99 -6.05 14.05
CA TRP A 342 7.93 -5.15 13.39
C TRP A 342 9.01 -5.93 12.63
N ARG A 343 9.28 -5.52 11.39
CA ARG A 343 10.48 -5.90 10.65
C ARG A 343 11.49 -4.75 10.75
N LYS A 344 12.77 -5.10 10.93
CA LYS A 344 13.85 -4.13 11.23
C LYS A 344 15.13 -4.39 10.44
N THR A 345 15.04 -5.06 9.31
CA THR A 345 16.20 -5.15 8.42
C THR A 345 16.40 -3.85 7.65
N ASP A 346 17.52 -3.67 6.99
CA ASP A 346 17.85 -2.44 6.25
C ASP A 346 16.89 -2.13 5.09
N ILE A 347 16.12 -3.13 4.62
CA ILE A 347 15.08 -2.96 3.60
C ILE A 347 13.68 -2.75 4.20
N ASP A 348 13.53 -2.91 5.50
CA ASP A 348 12.26 -2.79 6.23
C ASP A 348 12.14 -1.51 7.04
N GLU A 349 13.27 -1.02 7.58
CA GLU A 349 13.37 0.22 8.35
C GLU A 349 14.55 1.05 7.84
N PHE A 350 14.27 2.14 7.13
CA PHE A 350 15.27 3.00 6.51
C PHE A 350 14.75 4.44 6.30
N GLU A 351 15.63 5.33 5.87
CA GLU A 351 15.29 6.73 5.57
C GLU A 351 15.46 7.02 4.09
N MET A 352 14.51 7.77 3.52
CA MET A 352 14.58 8.34 2.19
C MET A 352 14.67 9.86 2.30
N ILE A 353 15.51 10.47 1.46
CA ILE A 353 15.65 11.94 1.40
C ILE A 353 15.13 12.40 0.05
N LEU A 354 14.11 13.27 0.05
CA LEU A 354 13.58 13.92 -1.15
C LEU A 354 14.34 15.22 -1.42
N GLU A 355 15.02 15.32 -2.58
CA GLU A 355 15.87 16.46 -2.97
C GLU A 355 15.15 17.51 -3.84
#